data_8d808fd7fc229356681a808edfbbe821
#
_entry.id   8d808fd7fc229356681a808edfbbe821
#
_cell.length_a   1.000
_cell.length_b   1.000
_cell.length_c   1.000
_cell.angle_alpha   90.00
_cell.angle_beta   90.00
_cell.angle_gamma   90.00
#
_symmetry.space_group_name_H-M   'P 1'
#
loop_
_entity.id
_entity.type
_entity.pdbx_description
1 polymer ?
#
loop_
_entity_poly.entity_id
_entity_poly.type
_entity_poly.pdbx_seq_one_letter_code
_entity_poly.pdbx_strand_id
1 'polypeptide(L)'
;VFYQDAIDELYPNAYAQAVEQEGLDPVAYPKVEILEVGKDGFTFKALVTVRPPFEIGNYKGLTASKEEVEITPEDVENELKPYVQRATRLVNVEREAKEGDTVLIDFEGFKDGVPFEGGKGENHALELGSHSFIPGFEESVVGMKPGDEKDLDVTFPEDYTPEFAGKPVVFKVKVHEVKEPQAPVVDDEFAKDVSEFDTLEEFKKDLETKLRERREHAAQHAFEDAITDALIGELKVELPQAMIDFRGDQVLQEYADRFERQGLPFQQYLQMTGQTLDAMREQAKAAAEHQIKIEMALDAVAAAENMTITDEELEAEYKALAEQYGMDVEQVKAAAAPEDVKATLLRRKAMELVKAEAKAEKPKKTAKKKAAKEEEPATEGEAAPKKRTTRAKKGTPDKTEEPT
;
A
#
# COMPACT_ATOMS: atom_id res chain seq x y z
N VAL A 1 46.74 6.50 -11.14
CA VAL A 1 45.86 7.59 -10.72
C VAL A 1 45.48 8.42 -11.95
N PHE A 2 46.43 9.02 -12.68
CA PHE A 2 46.13 9.90 -13.83
C PHE A 2 45.41 9.23 -15.01
N TYR A 3 45.63 7.92 -15.25
CA TYR A 3 44.95 7.21 -16.35
C TYR A 3 43.48 6.95 -16.03
N GLN A 4 43.11 6.68 -14.77
CA GLN A 4 41.75 6.46 -14.39
C GLN A 4 40.91 7.73 -14.54
N ASP A 5 41.45 8.85 -14.04
CA ASP A 5 40.76 10.16 -14.14
C ASP A 5 40.53 10.54 -15.61
N ALA A 6 41.53 10.26 -16.50
CA ALA A 6 41.38 10.53 -17.93
C ALA A 6 40.37 9.58 -18.61
N ILE A 7 40.28 8.31 -18.21
CA ILE A 7 39.25 7.39 -18.70
C ILE A 7 37.87 7.85 -18.28
N ASP A 8 37.70 8.21 -17.00
CA ASP A 8 36.40 8.64 -16.46
C ASP A 8 35.90 9.91 -17.12
N GLU A 9 36.80 10.80 -17.60
CA GLU A 9 36.46 12.02 -18.33
C GLU A 9 36.12 11.74 -19.80
N LEU A 10 36.86 10.87 -20.48
CA LEU A 10 36.73 10.65 -21.93
C LEU A 10 35.74 9.57 -22.29
N TYR A 11 35.57 8.55 -21.43
CA TYR A 11 34.69 7.41 -21.70
C TYR A 11 33.25 7.80 -22.05
N PRO A 12 32.54 8.69 -21.30
CA PRO A 12 31.16 9.01 -21.57
C PRO A 12 30.93 9.53 -23.01
N ASN A 13 31.84 10.41 -23.47
CA ASN A 13 31.76 10.97 -24.82
C ASN A 13 32.04 9.93 -25.90
N ALA A 14 33.06 9.08 -25.69
CA ALA A 14 33.39 8.02 -26.64
C ALA A 14 32.29 6.97 -26.74
N TYR A 15 31.65 6.64 -25.59
CA TYR A 15 30.51 5.73 -25.54
C TYR A 15 29.30 6.31 -26.26
N ALA A 16 28.94 7.57 -25.98
CA ALA A 16 27.81 8.24 -26.63
C ALA A 16 27.96 8.28 -28.16
N GLN A 17 29.18 8.61 -28.66
CA GLN A 17 29.47 8.60 -30.09
C GLN A 17 29.34 7.19 -30.70
N ALA A 18 29.80 6.15 -30.01
CA ALA A 18 29.68 4.78 -30.49
C ALA A 18 28.22 4.32 -30.56
N VAL A 19 27.41 4.66 -29.55
CA VAL A 19 25.97 4.37 -29.49
C VAL A 19 25.25 5.06 -30.66
N GLU A 20 25.55 6.32 -30.94
CA GLU A 20 24.96 7.08 -32.04
C GLU A 20 25.36 6.49 -33.40
N GLN A 21 26.64 6.19 -33.60
CA GLN A 21 27.15 5.61 -34.84
C GLN A 21 26.55 4.23 -35.19
N GLU A 22 26.31 3.41 -34.18
CA GLU A 22 25.70 2.09 -34.32
C GLU A 22 24.18 2.11 -34.29
N GLY A 23 23.56 3.28 -34.01
CA GLY A 23 22.09 3.45 -33.93
C GLY A 23 21.45 2.60 -32.85
N LEU A 24 22.14 2.43 -31.72
CA LEU A 24 21.66 1.63 -30.60
C LEU A 24 20.71 2.43 -29.69
N ASP A 25 19.75 1.73 -29.07
CA ASP A 25 18.84 2.26 -28.04
C ASP A 25 19.15 1.56 -26.69
N PRO A 26 20.11 2.11 -25.88
CA PRO A 26 20.51 1.51 -24.62
C PRO A 26 19.43 1.67 -23.57
N VAL A 27 19.05 0.56 -22.92
CA VAL A 27 18.00 0.52 -21.88
C VAL A 27 18.54 0.25 -20.47
N ALA A 28 19.87 0.16 -20.33
CA ALA A 28 20.56 -0.01 -19.05
C ALA A 28 21.98 0.52 -19.15
N TYR A 29 22.65 0.69 -18.01
CA TYR A 29 24.07 1.00 -17.99
C TYR A 29 24.89 -0.11 -18.67
N PRO A 30 25.86 0.25 -19.56
CA PRO A 30 26.71 -0.74 -20.20
C PRO A 30 27.66 -1.37 -19.18
N LYS A 31 28.00 -2.65 -19.41
CA LYS A 31 29.14 -3.27 -18.71
C LYS A 31 30.41 -2.95 -19.48
N VAL A 32 31.31 -2.19 -18.84
CA VAL A 32 32.53 -1.69 -19.48
C VAL A 32 33.74 -2.47 -19.01
N GLU A 33 34.58 -2.86 -19.96
CA GLU A 33 35.86 -3.51 -19.73
C GLU A 33 36.94 -2.69 -20.45
N ILE A 34 37.95 -2.21 -19.72
CA ILE A 34 39.09 -1.52 -20.29
C ILE A 34 40.10 -2.57 -20.76
N LEU A 35 40.35 -2.61 -22.07
CA LEU A 35 41.24 -3.60 -22.68
C LEU A 35 42.68 -3.15 -22.68
N GLU A 36 42.97 -1.92 -23.10
CA GLU A 36 44.29 -1.35 -23.19
C GLU A 36 44.30 0.11 -22.76
N VAL A 37 45.37 0.54 -22.09
CA VAL A 37 45.64 1.92 -21.70
C VAL A 37 47.06 2.29 -22.10
N GLY A 38 47.22 3.34 -22.89
CA GLY A 38 48.48 3.83 -23.36
C GLY A 38 48.64 5.35 -23.24
N LYS A 39 49.75 5.88 -23.72
CA LYS A 39 50.03 7.31 -23.72
C LYS A 39 49.17 8.09 -24.70
N ASP A 40 48.71 7.40 -25.75
CA ASP A 40 47.97 8.01 -26.87
C ASP A 40 46.46 7.77 -26.77
N GLY A 41 45.97 7.04 -25.76
CA GLY A 41 44.58 6.73 -25.55
C GLY A 41 44.34 5.43 -24.84
N PHE A 42 43.06 4.99 -24.81
CA PHE A 42 42.64 3.72 -24.25
C PHE A 42 41.62 3.03 -25.18
N THR A 43 41.58 1.72 -25.06
CA THR A 43 40.61 0.87 -25.77
C THR A 43 39.68 0.24 -24.75
N PHE A 44 38.38 0.34 -24.97
CA PHE A 44 37.37 -0.27 -24.12
C PHE A 44 36.39 -1.13 -24.91
N LYS A 45 35.79 -2.07 -24.21
CA LYS A 45 34.66 -2.89 -24.69
C LYS A 45 33.45 -2.57 -23.84
N ALA A 46 32.37 -2.16 -24.45
CA ALA A 46 31.08 -1.95 -23.78
C ALA A 46 30.09 -3.02 -24.20
N LEU A 47 29.51 -3.74 -23.22
CA LEU A 47 28.38 -4.63 -23.46
C LEU A 47 27.11 -3.85 -23.19
N VAL A 48 26.38 -3.54 -24.26
CA VAL A 48 25.18 -2.68 -24.22
C VAL A 48 23.94 -3.55 -24.26
N THR A 49 23.02 -3.33 -23.30
CA THR A 49 21.66 -3.91 -23.34
C THR A 49 20.78 -2.96 -24.13
N VAL A 50 20.27 -3.42 -25.26
CA VAL A 50 19.37 -2.63 -26.11
C VAL A 50 17.92 -3.01 -25.88
N ARG A 51 17.00 -2.12 -26.29
CA ARG A 51 15.57 -2.38 -26.27
C ARG A 51 15.26 -3.66 -27.03
N PRO A 52 14.56 -4.65 -26.40
CA PRO A 52 14.20 -5.89 -27.07
C PRO A 52 13.15 -5.67 -28.15
N PRO A 53 13.09 -6.50 -29.19
CA PRO A 53 11.97 -6.50 -30.13
C PRO A 53 10.70 -6.93 -29.42
N PHE A 54 9.58 -6.31 -29.78
CA PHE A 54 8.27 -6.59 -29.20
C PHE A 54 7.18 -6.53 -30.26
N GLU A 55 6.09 -7.25 -30.01
CA GLU A 55 4.89 -7.27 -30.85
C GLU A 55 3.67 -7.14 -29.96
N ILE A 56 2.65 -6.42 -30.43
CA ILE A 56 1.36 -6.32 -29.76
C ILE A 56 0.33 -7.20 -30.49
N GLY A 57 -0.44 -7.95 -29.71
CA GLY A 57 -1.54 -8.75 -30.20
C GLY A 57 -2.80 -7.92 -30.46
N ASN A 58 -3.94 -8.42 -30.05
CA ASN A 58 -5.22 -7.72 -30.24
C ASN A 58 -5.47 -6.71 -29.11
N TYR A 59 -5.13 -5.45 -29.35
CA TYR A 59 -5.36 -4.36 -28.41
C TYR A 59 -6.72 -3.65 -28.58
N LYS A 60 -7.50 -3.96 -29.61
CA LYS A 60 -8.83 -3.37 -29.85
C LYS A 60 -9.93 -4.20 -29.20
N GLY A 61 -10.83 -3.53 -28.48
CA GLY A 61 -11.96 -4.19 -27.86
C GLY A 61 -11.59 -5.11 -26.70
N LEU A 62 -10.52 -4.78 -25.97
CA LEU A 62 -10.14 -5.47 -24.74
C LEU A 62 -11.32 -5.48 -23.76
N THR A 63 -11.47 -6.58 -23.02
CA THR A 63 -12.55 -6.73 -22.03
C THR A 63 -11.98 -6.67 -20.62
N ALA A 64 -12.59 -5.85 -19.79
CA ALA A 64 -12.22 -5.71 -18.39
C ALA A 64 -13.47 -5.68 -17.49
N SER A 65 -13.31 -6.16 -16.27
CA SER A 65 -14.38 -6.13 -15.27
C SER A 65 -14.59 -4.71 -14.76
N LYS A 66 -15.84 -4.19 -14.87
CA LYS A 66 -16.25 -2.92 -14.24
C LYS A 66 -17.30 -3.20 -13.20
N GLU A 67 -17.03 -2.79 -11.95
CA GLU A 67 -18.01 -2.89 -10.87
C GLU A 67 -19.11 -1.86 -11.07
N GLU A 68 -20.38 -2.30 -10.95
CA GLU A 68 -21.53 -1.40 -10.89
C GLU A 68 -21.60 -0.82 -9.46
N VAL A 69 -21.63 0.50 -9.35
CA VAL A 69 -21.71 1.19 -8.06
C VAL A 69 -23.17 1.30 -7.64
N GLU A 70 -23.52 0.56 -6.60
CA GLU A 70 -24.79 0.69 -5.91
C GLU A 70 -24.54 1.28 -4.51
N ILE A 71 -25.29 2.31 -4.14
CA ILE A 71 -25.26 2.88 -2.79
C ILE A 71 -26.54 2.45 -2.07
N THR A 72 -26.36 1.73 -0.99
CA THR A 72 -27.47 1.30 -0.13
C THR A 72 -27.74 2.32 0.99
N PRO A 73 -28.94 2.37 1.56
CA PRO A 73 -29.20 3.18 2.76
C PRO A 73 -28.24 2.87 3.93
N GLU A 74 -27.80 1.61 4.06
CA GLU A 74 -26.84 1.19 5.07
C GLU A 74 -25.45 1.83 4.85
N ASP A 75 -25.03 1.97 3.59
CA ASP A 75 -23.78 2.66 3.25
C ASP A 75 -23.81 4.11 3.71
N VAL A 76 -24.95 4.81 3.50
CA VAL A 76 -25.14 6.20 3.94
C VAL A 76 -25.15 6.30 5.46
N GLU A 77 -25.79 5.35 6.15
CA GLU A 77 -25.77 5.29 7.61
C GLU A 77 -24.36 5.04 8.13
N ASN A 78 -23.57 4.21 7.47
CA ASN A 78 -22.16 3.98 7.84
C ASN A 78 -21.31 5.25 7.65
N GLU A 79 -21.54 6.02 6.58
CA GLU A 79 -20.85 7.33 6.38
C GLU A 79 -21.29 8.37 7.42
N LEU A 80 -22.49 8.26 7.96
CA LEU A 80 -23.01 9.15 9.01
C LEU A 80 -22.39 8.86 10.40
N LYS A 81 -22.03 7.60 10.69
CA LYS A 81 -21.50 7.18 11.99
C LYS A 81 -20.35 8.03 12.53
N PRO A 82 -19.33 8.40 11.75
CA PRO A 82 -18.23 9.24 12.25
C PRO A 82 -18.70 10.62 12.71
N TYR A 83 -19.73 11.17 12.10
CA TYR A 83 -20.31 12.46 12.51
C TYR A 83 -21.07 12.32 13.84
N VAL A 84 -21.84 11.24 14.00
CA VAL A 84 -22.52 10.92 15.27
C VAL A 84 -21.51 10.71 16.39
N GLN A 85 -20.44 9.96 16.13
CA GLN A 85 -19.37 9.73 17.11
C GLN A 85 -18.70 11.03 17.56
N ARG A 86 -18.39 11.95 16.63
CA ARG A 86 -17.78 13.25 16.96
C ARG A 86 -18.73 14.16 17.75
N ALA A 87 -20.04 14.08 17.51
CA ALA A 87 -21.04 14.85 18.21
C ALA A 87 -21.51 14.19 19.51
N THR A 88 -21.09 12.95 19.78
CA THR A 88 -21.38 12.23 21.03
C THR A 88 -20.68 12.93 22.20
N ARG A 89 -21.46 13.23 23.23
CA ARG A 89 -20.97 13.89 24.44
C ARG A 89 -20.77 12.87 25.54
N LEU A 90 -19.67 13.00 26.27
CA LEU A 90 -19.42 12.20 27.47
C LEU A 90 -20.04 12.88 28.69
N VAL A 91 -21.00 12.23 29.34
CA VAL A 91 -21.74 12.73 30.47
C VAL A 91 -21.36 11.93 31.72
N ASN A 92 -20.94 12.61 32.80
CA ASN A 92 -20.61 11.96 34.05
C ASN A 92 -21.83 11.29 34.67
N VAL A 93 -21.65 10.05 35.10
CA VAL A 93 -22.70 9.24 35.74
C VAL A 93 -22.19 8.63 37.05
N GLU A 94 -23.09 8.56 38.09
CA GLU A 94 -22.79 8.02 39.42
C GLU A 94 -23.18 6.53 39.52
N ARG A 95 -23.12 5.79 38.42
CA ARG A 95 -23.43 4.35 38.36
C ARG A 95 -22.19 3.51 38.10
N GLU A 96 -22.36 2.19 38.24
CA GLU A 96 -21.33 1.22 37.78
C GLU A 96 -21.03 1.43 36.30
N ALA A 97 -19.73 1.34 35.97
CA ALA A 97 -19.22 1.39 34.61
C ALA A 97 -19.71 0.18 33.80
N LYS A 98 -20.10 0.43 32.55
CA LYS A 98 -20.56 -0.57 31.58
C LYS A 98 -19.67 -0.57 30.36
N GLU A 99 -19.77 -1.62 29.57
CA GLU A 99 -19.17 -1.66 28.24
C GLU A 99 -19.69 -0.47 27.38
N GLY A 100 -18.77 0.22 26.70
CA GLY A 100 -19.06 1.45 25.95
C GLY A 100 -18.91 2.74 26.77
N ASP A 101 -18.81 2.69 28.10
CA ASP A 101 -18.52 3.88 28.91
C ASP A 101 -17.05 4.28 28.83
N THR A 102 -16.76 5.56 28.95
CA THR A 102 -15.39 6.06 29.14
C THR A 102 -15.12 6.28 30.61
N VAL A 103 -14.15 5.59 31.18
CA VAL A 103 -13.74 5.75 32.57
C VAL A 103 -12.46 6.57 32.66
N LEU A 104 -12.39 7.47 33.63
CA LEU A 104 -11.16 8.20 33.99
C LEU A 104 -10.49 7.44 35.11
N ILE A 105 -9.33 6.86 34.86
CA ILE A 105 -8.64 5.96 35.80
C ILE A 105 -7.21 6.41 36.11
N ASP A 106 -6.76 6.09 37.32
CA ASP A 106 -5.33 5.93 37.59
C ASP A 106 -5.03 4.45 37.63
N PHE A 107 -3.90 4.05 37.08
CA PHE A 107 -3.45 2.66 37.12
C PHE A 107 -1.95 2.59 37.40
N GLU A 108 -1.52 1.54 38.07
CA GLU A 108 -0.11 1.23 38.32
C GLU A 108 0.08 -0.30 38.25
N GLY A 109 0.90 -0.76 37.31
CA GLY A 109 1.17 -2.17 37.07
C GLY A 109 2.36 -2.69 37.87
N PHE A 110 2.19 -3.86 38.47
CA PHE A 110 3.20 -4.56 39.25
C PHE A 110 3.46 -5.96 38.67
N LYS A 111 4.73 -6.30 38.49
CA LYS A 111 5.18 -7.64 38.17
C LYS A 111 5.99 -8.18 39.33
N ASP A 112 5.58 -9.32 39.88
CA ASP A 112 6.21 -9.92 41.06
C ASP A 112 6.30 -8.92 42.24
N GLY A 113 5.33 -7.99 42.36
CA GLY A 113 5.28 -6.98 43.40
C GLY A 113 6.16 -5.74 43.17
N VAL A 114 6.82 -5.64 42.02
CA VAL A 114 7.66 -4.50 41.65
C VAL A 114 6.98 -3.72 40.51
N PRO A 115 6.84 -2.39 40.63
CA PRO A 115 6.29 -1.56 39.56
C PRO A 115 7.21 -1.60 38.33
N PHE A 116 6.63 -1.58 37.15
CA PHE A 116 7.39 -1.61 35.89
C PHE A 116 7.20 -0.34 35.06
N GLU A 117 8.19 0.01 34.27
CA GLU A 117 8.17 1.19 33.43
C GLU A 117 7.11 1.04 32.33
N GLY A 118 6.30 2.10 32.09
CA GLY A 118 5.17 2.08 31.17
C GLY A 118 3.88 1.48 31.75
N GLY A 119 3.91 0.92 32.97
CA GLY A 119 2.73 0.37 33.65
C GLY A 119 1.92 1.39 34.45
N LYS A 120 2.28 2.68 34.46
CA LYS A 120 1.62 3.71 35.27
C LYS A 120 0.97 4.78 34.38
N GLY A 121 -0.28 5.16 34.73
CA GLY A 121 -0.98 6.29 34.15
C GLY A 121 -1.86 6.96 35.19
N GLU A 122 -1.97 8.28 35.11
CA GLU A 122 -2.82 9.09 35.99
C GLU A 122 -3.83 9.85 35.13
N ASN A 123 -5.10 9.92 35.58
CA ASN A 123 -6.21 10.54 34.85
C ASN A 123 -6.33 10.07 33.40
N HIS A 124 -6.11 8.77 33.15
CA HIS A 124 -6.20 8.19 31.82
C HIS A 124 -7.67 7.94 31.46
N ALA A 125 -8.10 8.44 30.29
CA ALA A 125 -9.43 8.17 29.76
C ALA A 125 -9.40 6.84 28.98
N LEU A 126 -10.16 5.86 29.45
CA LEU A 126 -10.28 4.53 28.85
C LEU A 126 -11.72 4.25 28.44
N GLU A 127 -11.95 3.99 27.17
CA GLU A 127 -13.24 3.49 26.67
C GLU A 127 -13.30 1.98 26.88
N LEU A 128 -14.28 1.51 27.64
CA LEU A 128 -14.48 0.09 27.96
C LEU A 128 -15.06 -0.64 26.74
N GLY A 129 -14.36 -1.66 26.28
CA GLY A 129 -14.68 -2.41 25.05
C GLY A 129 -13.92 -1.92 23.82
N SER A 130 -13.01 -0.95 23.97
CA SER A 130 -12.14 -0.49 22.88
C SER A 130 -11.01 -1.45 22.56
N HIS A 131 -10.73 -2.40 23.44
CA HIS A 131 -9.60 -3.32 23.39
C HIS A 131 -8.23 -2.62 23.24
N SER A 132 -8.13 -1.40 23.77
CA SER A 132 -6.90 -0.61 23.78
C SER A 132 -5.92 -1.03 24.88
N PHE A 133 -6.41 -1.72 25.89
CA PHE A 133 -5.63 -2.32 26.97
C PHE A 133 -5.49 -3.84 26.78
N ILE A 134 -4.63 -4.44 27.61
CA ILE A 134 -4.42 -5.89 27.59
C ILE A 134 -5.71 -6.65 27.93
N PRO A 135 -5.94 -7.83 27.35
CA PRO A 135 -7.15 -8.62 27.59
C PRO A 135 -7.39 -8.89 29.08
N GLY A 136 -8.62 -8.74 29.51
CA GLY A 136 -9.02 -8.91 30.91
C GLY A 136 -8.96 -7.63 31.76
N PHE A 137 -8.29 -6.56 31.27
CA PHE A 137 -8.19 -5.30 31.99
C PHE A 137 -9.52 -4.53 31.94
N GLU A 138 -10.02 -4.25 30.73
CA GLU A 138 -11.26 -3.49 30.54
C GLU A 138 -12.47 -4.22 31.13
N GLU A 139 -12.55 -5.54 30.94
CA GLU A 139 -13.61 -6.38 31.53
C GLU A 139 -13.60 -6.37 33.04
N SER A 140 -12.42 -6.22 33.65
CA SER A 140 -12.27 -6.17 35.11
C SER A 140 -12.67 -4.82 35.71
N VAL A 141 -12.63 -3.74 34.89
CA VAL A 141 -13.07 -2.39 35.25
C VAL A 141 -14.58 -2.23 35.10
N VAL A 142 -15.22 -3.02 34.24
CA VAL A 142 -16.69 -3.06 34.14
C VAL A 142 -17.28 -3.41 35.52
N GLY A 143 -18.28 -2.67 35.95
CA GLY A 143 -18.93 -2.81 37.27
C GLY A 143 -18.32 -1.98 38.40
N MET A 144 -17.17 -1.31 38.19
CA MET A 144 -16.61 -0.36 39.16
C MET A 144 -17.36 0.97 39.12
N LYS A 145 -17.40 1.65 40.29
CA LYS A 145 -18.03 2.98 40.45
C LYS A 145 -16.97 4.07 40.59
N PRO A 146 -17.36 5.35 40.40
CA PRO A 146 -16.49 6.46 40.74
C PRO A 146 -16.02 6.34 42.20
N GLY A 147 -14.71 6.43 42.42
CA GLY A 147 -14.07 6.30 43.73
C GLY A 147 -13.61 4.89 44.09
N ASP A 148 -13.99 3.86 43.35
CA ASP A 148 -13.57 2.49 43.63
C ASP A 148 -12.07 2.28 43.27
N GLU A 149 -11.42 1.49 44.14
CA GLU A 149 -10.05 1.00 43.93
C GLU A 149 -10.06 -0.52 43.91
N LYS A 150 -9.36 -1.13 42.92
CA LYS A 150 -9.32 -2.58 42.78
C LYS A 150 -7.97 -3.02 42.20
N ASP A 151 -7.49 -4.14 42.72
CA ASP A 151 -6.35 -4.85 42.10
C ASP A 151 -6.86 -5.78 41.03
N LEU A 152 -6.35 -5.63 39.79
CA LEU A 152 -6.74 -6.43 38.64
C LEU A 152 -5.63 -7.41 38.29
N ASP A 153 -5.93 -8.69 38.33
CA ASP A 153 -5.02 -9.77 37.91
C ASP A 153 -5.21 -10.01 36.41
N VAL A 154 -4.21 -9.67 35.60
CA VAL A 154 -4.26 -9.81 34.13
C VAL A 154 -2.98 -10.45 33.62
N THR A 155 -3.05 -11.06 32.44
CA THR A 155 -1.92 -11.72 31.81
C THR A 155 -1.62 -11.07 30.47
N PHE A 156 -0.37 -10.69 30.23
CA PHE A 156 0.05 -10.18 28.94
C PHE A 156 -0.09 -11.22 27.83
N PRO A 157 -0.51 -10.84 26.62
CA PRO A 157 -0.53 -11.72 25.46
C PRO A 157 0.86 -12.32 25.13
N GLU A 158 0.88 -13.48 24.45
CA GLU A 158 2.14 -14.13 24.06
C GLU A 158 2.93 -13.35 22.99
N ASP A 159 2.27 -12.54 22.21
CA ASP A 159 2.84 -11.67 21.16
C ASP A 159 3.30 -10.30 21.66
N TYR A 160 3.35 -10.10 22.98
CA TYR A 160 3.86 -8.87 23.59
C TYR A 160 5.39 -8.88 23.70
N THR A 161 5.99 -7.81 24.23
CA THR A 161 7.45 -7.73 24.41
C THR A 161 7.98 -8.94 25.20
N PRO A 162 9.16 -9.52 24.84
CA PRO A 162 9.67 -10.76 25.45
C PRO A 162 9.79 -10.72 26.99
N GLU A 163 9.87 -9.53 27.57
CA GLU A 163 9.96 -9.33 29.01
C GLU A 163 8.63 -9.61 29.72
N PHE A 164 7.48 -9.36 29.06
CA PHE A 164 6.14 -9.44 29.61
C PHE A 164 5.28 -10.54 28.99
N ALA A 165 5.63 -11.05 27.81
CA ALA A 165 4.86 -12.07 27.07
C ALA A 165 4.44 -13.24 27.95
N GLY A 166 3.13 -13.53 28.02
CA GLY A 166 2.53 -14.62 28.78
C GLY A 166 2.67 -14.52 30.31
N LYS A 167 3.11 -13.36 30.86
CA LYS A 167 3.33 -13.23 32.29
C LYS A 167 2.14 -12.58 32.99
N PRO A 168 1.76 -13.07 34.19
CA PRO A 168 0.75 -12.45 35.02
C PRO A 168 1.30 -11.19 35.67
N VAL A 169 0.47 -10.16 35.75
CA VAL A 169 0.75 -8.86 36.39
C VAL A 169 -0.49 -8.40 37.14
N VAL A 170 -0.27 -7.57 38.14
CA VAL A 170 -1.35 -6.98 38.93
C VAL A 170 -1.37 -5.48 38.63
N PHE A 171 -2.52 -4.95 38.22
CA PHE A 171 -2.73 -3.52 38.08
C PHE A 171 -3.59 -3.01 39.25
N LYS A 172 -3.07 -2.05 39.96
CA LYS A 172 -3.88 -1.26 40.92
C LYS A 172 -4.58 -0.18 40.16
N VAL A 173 -5.90 -0.23 40.13
CA VAL A 173 -6.73 0.70 39.36
C VAL A 173 -7.63 1.46 40.33
N LYS A 174 -7.70 2.78 40.11
CA LYS A 174 -8.64 3.68 40.79
C LYS A 174 -9.49 4.37 39.75
N VAL A 175 -10.81 4.26 39.86
CA VAL A 175 -11.76 4.96 39.01
C VAL A 175 -12.08 6.33 39.57
N HIS A 176 -11.85 7.40 38.82
CA HIS A 176 -12.21 8.76 39.22
C HIS A 176 -13.62 9.14 38.77
N GLU A 177 -13.89 8.92 37.50
CA GLU A 177 -15.14 9.26 36.84
C GLU A 177 -15.59 8.14 35.89
N VAL A 178 -16.89 7.96 35.79
CA VAL A 178 -17.53 7.15 34.78
C VAL A 178 -18.33 8.08 33.87
N LYS A 179 -18.09 8.03 32.57
CA LYS A 179 -18.77 8.87 31.57
C LYS A 179 -19.51 8.00 30.59
N GLU A 180 -20.81 8.23 30.46
CA GLU A 180 -21.65 7.58 29.47
C GLU A 180 -21.62 8.36 28.16
N PRO A 181 -21.34 7.70 27.01
CA PRO A 181 -21.45 8.33 25.72
C PRO A 181 -22.91 8.58 25.39
N GLN A 182 -23.31 9.84 25.35
CA GLN A 182 -24.64 10.25 24.93
C GLN A 182 -24.62 10.68 23.46
N ALA A 183 -25.06 9.77 22.59
CA ALA A 183 -25.19 10.06 21.18
C ALA A 183 -26.27 11.13 20.96
N PRO A 184 -26.08 12.06 20.03
CA PRO A 184 -27.09 13.04 19.66
C PRO A 184 -28.31 12.37 19.02
N VAL A 185 -29.46 13.03 19.10
CA VAL A 185 -30.59 12.65 18.26
C VAL A 185 -30.25 13.02 16.83
N VAL A 186 -30.36 12.05 15.92
CA VAL A 186 -30.01 12.24 14.50
C VAL A 186 -31.24 12.86 13.79
N ASP A 187 -31.32 14.16 13.81
CA ASP A 187 -32.40 14.98 13.25
C ASP A 187 -31.84 16.21 12.48
N ASP A 188 -32.70 17.15 12.13
CA ASP A 188 -32.29 18.35 11.39
C ASP A 188 -31.40 19.29 12.23
N GLU A 189 -31.53 19.29 13.56
CA GLU A 189 -30.63 20.07 14.42
C GLU A 189 -29.23 19.46 14.42
N PHE A 190 -29.15 18.13 14.50
CA PHE A 190 -27.87 17.43 14.34
C PHE A 190 -27.21 17.75 12.99
N ALA A 191 -27.98 17.74 11.89
CA ALA A 191 -27.44 18.06 10.57
C ALA A 191 -26.82 19.47 10.51
N LYS A 192 -27.48 20.48 11.13
CA LYS A 192 -26.95 21.86 11.23
C LYS A 192 -25.71 21.96 12.09
N ASP A 193 -25.60 21.15 13.13
CA ASP A 193 -24.46 21.18 14.05
C ASP A 193 -23.19 20.58 13.43
N VAL A 194 -23.34 19.58 12.55
CA VAL A 194 -22.20 18.81 12.00
C VAL A 194 -21.90 19.07 10.52
N SER A 195 -22.75 19.85 9.85
CA SER A 195 -22.64 20.11 8.42
C SER A 195 -23.16 21.52 8.05
N GLU A 196 -23.11 21.87 6.79
CA GLU A 196 -23.65 23.11 6.22
C GLU A 196 -25.13 23.03 5.80
N PHE A 197 -25.79 21.87 6.02
CA PHE A 197 -27.15 21.61 5.58
C PHE A 197 -28.17 21.90 6.65
N ASP A 198 -29.34 22.38 6.24
CA ASP A 198 -30.46 22.72 7.15
C ASP A 198 -31.26 21.50 7.57
N THR A 199 -31.23 20.41 6.78
CA THR A 199 -32.03 19.21 7.04
C THR A 199 -31.15 17.94 6.98
N LEU A 200 -31.57 16.93 7.75
CA LEU A 200 -30.91 15.61 7.74
C LEU A 200 -31.02 14.93 6.35
N GLU A 201 -32.11 15.17 5.63
CA GLU A 201 -32.33 14.61 4.30
C GLU A 201 -31.32 15.18 3.29
N GLU A 202 -31.08 16.50 3.31
CA GLU A 202 -30.07 17.13 2.46
C GLU A 202 -28.68 16.65 2.79
N PHE A 203 -28.34 16.53 4.08
CA PHE A 203 -27.06 16.02 4.52
C PHE A 203 -26.84 14.56 4.08
N LYS A 204 -27.82 13.67 4.28
CA LYS A 204 -27.74 12.28 3.80
C LYS A 204 -27.59 12.18 2.30
N LYS A 205 -28.28 13.04 1.54
CA LYS A 205 -28.17 13.09 0.08
C LYS A 205 -26.79 13.55 -0.38
N ASP A 206 -26.18 14.50 0.31
CA ASP A 206 -24.80 14.92 0.04
C ASP A 206 -23.80 13.79 0.32
N LEU A 207 -23.95 13.10 1.48
CA LEU A 207 -23.15 11.93 1.79
C LEU A 207 -23.29 10.81 0.74
N GLU A 208 -24.52 10.54 0.29
CA GLU A 208 -24.79 9.58 -0.79
C GLU A 208 -24.09 9.99 -2.09
N THR A 209 -24.17 11.28 -2.46
CA THR A 209 -23.54 11.81 -3.68
C THR A 209 -22.03 11.67 -3.60
N LYS A 210 -21.41 12.13 -2.51
CA LYS A 210 -19.94 12.02 -2.28
C LYS A 210 -19.46 10.58 -2.25
N LEU A 211 -20.23 9.68 -1.62
CA LEU A 211 -19.90 8.26 -1.57
C LEU A 211 -20.01 7.62 -2.96
N ARG A 212 -21.04 7.99 -3.73
CA ARG A 212 -21.22 7.54 -5.12
C ARG A 212 -20.06 7.99 -5.99
N GLU A 213 -19.73 9.27 -5.99
CA GLU A 213 -18.62 9.82 -6.76
C GLU A 213 -17.29 9.13 -6.41
N ARG A 214 -17.03 8.93 -5.12
CA ARG A 214 -15.82 8.23 -4.65
C ARG A 214 -15.76 6.78 -5.13
N ARG A 215 -16.88 6.04 -5.05
CA ARG A 215 -16.95 4.64 -5.51
C ARG A 215 -16.92 4.54 -7.03
N GLU A 216 -17.57 5.45 -7.76
CA GLU A 216 -17.50 5.51 -9.22
C GLU A 216 -16.09 5.80 -9.71
N HIS A 217 -15.40 6.72 -9.06
CA HIS A 217 -14.00 7.02 -9.35
C HIS A 217 -13.10 5.81 -9.09
N ALA A 218 -13.27 5.14 -7.95
CA ALA A 218 -12.53 3.92 -7.64
C ALA A 218 -12.83 2.78 -8.64
N ALA A 219 -14.10 2.57 -9.01
CA ALA A 219 -14.50 1.57 -10.00
C ALA A 219 -13.95 1.90 -11.40
N GLN A 220 -13.91 3.19 -11.75
CA GLN A 220 -13.33 3.63 -13.01
C GLN A 220 -11.82 3.38 -13.06
N HIS A 221 -11.09 3.70 -11.99
CA HIS A 221 -9.65 3.40 -11.90
C HIS A 221 -9.37 1.90 -11.98
N ALA A 222 -10.10 1.10 -11.20
CA ALA A 222 -9.95 -0.36 -11.23
C ALA A 222 -10.23 -0.94 -12.65
N PHE A 223 -11.20 -0.37 -13.36
CA PHE A 223 -11.48 -0.75 -14.75
C PHE A 223 -10.33 -0.36 -15.68
N GLU A 224 -9.76 0.83 -15.53
CA GLU A 224 -8.62 1.29 -16.33
C GLU A 224 -7.35 0.48 -16.08
N ASP A 225 -7.10 0.13 -14.82
CA ASP A 225 -6.01 -0.77 -14.44
C ASP A 225 -6.18 -2.15 -15.06
N ALA A 226 -7.40 -2.70 -15.02
CA ALA A 226 -7.71 -4.00 -15.63
C ALA A 226 -7.58 -3.98 -17.16
N ILE A 227 -7.89 -2.86 -17.84
CA ILE A 227 -7.64 -2.68 -19.27
C ILE A 227 -6.13 -2.66 -19.55
N THR A 228 -5.37 -1.97 -18.71
CA THR A 228 -3.92 -1.88 -18.83
C THR A 228 -3.27 -3.25 -18.67
N ASP A 229 -3.72 -4.05 -17.69
CA ASP A 229 -3.27 -5.43 -17.48
C ASP A 229 -3.62 -6.34 -18.67
N ALA A 230 -4.84 -6.16 -19.22
CA ALA A 230 -5.24 -6.89 -20.42
C ALA A 230 -4.38 -6.54 -21.65
N LEU A 231 -4.02 -5.25 -21.79
CA LEU A 231 -3.14 -4.78 -22.84
C LEU A 231 -1.73 -5.38 -22.70
N ILE A 232 -1.19 -5.41 -21.48
CA ILE A 232 0.10 -6.07 -21.18
C ILE A 232 0.04 -7.56 -21.53
N GLY A 233 -1.08 -8.22 -21.30
CA GLY A 233 -1.30 -9.63 -21.67
C GLY A 233 -1.19 -9.92 -23.17
N GLU A 234 -1.46 -8.93 -24.00
CA GLU A 234 -1.32 -9.02 -25.46
C GLU A 234 0.10 -8.69 -25.97
N LEU A 235 0.97 -8.16 -25.09
CA LEU A 235 2.36 -7.83 -25.43
C LEU A 235 3.24 -9.07 -25.43
N LYS A 236 3.92 -9.33 -26.53
CA LYS A 236 4.93 -10.38 -26.66
C LYS A 236 6.31 -9.74 -26.60
N VAL A 237 6.95 -9.87 -25.46
CA VAL A 237 8.30 -9.34 -25.20
C VAL A 237 9.02 -10.20 -24.16
N GLU A 238 10.32 -10.36 -24.34
CA GLU A 238 11.22 -10.89 -23.31
C GLU A 238 12.11 -9.73 -22.80
N LEU A 239 11.84 -9.26 -21.60
CA LEU A 239 12.57 -8.14 -21.02
C LEU A 239 13.94 -8.60 -20.53
N PRO A 240 15.04 -7.93 -20.93
CA PRO A 240 16.36 -8.18 -20.38
C PRO A 240 16.39 -7.83 -18.87
N GLN A 241 16.98 -8.70 -18.06
CA GLN A 241 17.08 -8.47 -16.61
C GLN A 241 17.76 -7.13 -16.28
N ALA A 242 18.78 -6.75 -17.05
CA ALA A 242 19.48 -5.47 -16.85
C ALA A 242 18.58 -4.25 -17.05
N MET A 243 17.58 -4.33 -17.94
CA MET A 243 16.58 -3.28 -18.14
C MET A 243 15.65 -3.16 -16.92
N ILE A 244 15.20 -4.30 -16.39
CA ILE A 244 14.35 -4.34 -15.19
C ILE A 244 15.12 -3.82 -13.97
N ASP A 245 16.37 -4.27 -13.79
CA ASP A 245 17.23 -3.83 -12.67
C ASP A 245 17.48 -2.32 -12.73
N PHE A 246 17.82 -1.79 -13.90
CA PHE A 246 18.06 -0.36 -14.09
C PHE A 246 16.83 0.49 -13.77
N ARG A 247 15.67 0.12 -14.32
CA ARG A 247 14.42 0.84 -14.04
C ARG A 247 13.98 0.65 -12.59
N GLY A 248 14.19 -0.54 -12.00
CA GLY A 248 13.91 -0.82 -10.59
C GLY A 248 14.71 0.07 -9.65
N ASP A 249 15.99 0.29 -9.93
CA ASP A 249 16.82 1.21 -9.14
C ASP A 249 16.33 2.67 -9.27
N GLN A 250 15.85 3.09 -10.45
CA GLN A 250 15.22 4.41 -10.62
C GLN A 250 13.93 4.54 -9.80
N VAL A 251 13.04 3.55 -9.86
CA VAL A 251 11.79 3.53 -9.08
C VAL A 251 12.09 3.56 -7.58
N LEU A 252 13.10 2.82 -7.13
CA LEU A 252 13.52 2.83 -5.73
C LEU A 252 14.03 4.21 -5.31
N GLN A 253 14.81 4.88 -6.17
CA GLN A 253 15.28 6.25 -5.93
C GLN A 253 14.10 7.24 -5.88
N GLU A 254 13.15 7.13 -6.79
CA GLU A 254 11.92 7.95 -6.78
C GLU A 254 11.12 7.80 -5.48
N TYR A 255 11.06 6.57 -4.92
CA TYR A 255 10.45 6.33 -3.61
C TYR A 255 11.24 7.03 -2.50
N ALA A 256 12.56 6.87 -2.47
CA ALA A 256 13.41 7.54 -1.50
C ALA A 256 13.25 9.06 -1.53
N ASP A 257 13.32 9.66 -2.71
CA ASP A 257 13.16 11.11 -2.91
C ASP A 257 11.77 11.62 -2.48
N ARG A 258 10.73 10.79 -2.66
CA ARG A 258 9.36 11.12 -2.23
C ARG A 258 9.26 11.20 -0.71
N PHE A 259 9.82 10.23 0.00
CA PHE A 259 9.84 10.24 1.47
C PHE A 259 10.68 11.39 2.01
N GLU A 260 11.84 11.67 1.42
CA GLU A 260 12.68 12.78 1.83
C GLU A 260 12.01 14.14 1.65
N ARG A 261 11.27 14.35 0.54
CA ARG A 261 10.44 15.55 0.34
C ARG A 261 9.33 15.71 1.36
N GLN A 262 8.85 14.62 1.95
CA GLN A 262 7.87 14.64 3.05
C GLN A 262 8.53 14.80 4.43
N GLY A 263 9.86 14.96 4.49
CA GLY A 263 10.62 15.12 5.72
C GLY A 263 10.89 13.81 6.47
N LEU A 264 10.66 12.66 5.82
CA LEU A 264 10.92 11.33 6.40
C LEU A 264 12.13 10.69 5.67
N PRO A 265 13.30 10.59 6.32
CA PRO A 265 14.45 9.89 5.73
C PRO A 265 14.10 8.43 5.38
N PHE A 266 14.49 7.98 4.18
CA PHE A 266 14.14 6.66 3.69
C PHE A 266 14.57 5.52 4.62
N GLN A 267 15.75 5.63 5.25
CA GLN A 267 16.20 4.64 6.25
C GLN A 267 15.30 4.59 7.49
N GLN A 268 14.79 5.73 7.94
CA GLN A 268 13.86 5.79 9.07
C GLN A 268 12.52 5.14 8.72
N TYR A 269 12.04 5.35 7.49
CA TYR A 269 10.85 4.65 6.99
C TYR A 269 11.01 3.13 7.03
N LEU A 270 12.14 2.59 6.54
CA LEU A 270 12.44 1.16 6.59
C LEU A 270 12.45 0.61 8.04
N GLN A 271 13.03 1.36 8.98
CA GLN A 271 13.05 0.96 10.40
C GLN A 271 11.65 0.95 11.03
N MET A 272 10.83 1.96 10.72
CA MET A 272 9.45 2.06 11.24
C MET A 272 8.53 0.96 10.71
N THR A 273 8.72 0.57 9.44
CA THR A 273 7.89 -0.46 8.78
C THR A 273 8.43 -1.87 8.93
N GLY A 274 9.65 -2.03 9.44
CA GLY A 274 10.34 -3.32 9.52
C GLY A 274 10.72 -3.91 8.16
N GLN A 275 10.64 -3.12 7.08
CA GLN A 275 11.00 -3.56 5.73
C GLN A 275 12.52 -3.49 5.52
N THR A 276 13.05 -4.41 4.72
CA THR A 276 14.45 -4.39 4.30
C THR A 276 14.62 -3.67 2.96
N LEU A 277 15.79 -3.09 2.73
CA LEU A 277 16.12 -2.47 1.45
C LEU A 277 15.99 -3.46 0.28
N ASP A 278 16.38 -4.73 0.49
CA ASP A 278 16.27 -5.77 -0.55
C ASP A 278 14.82 -6.09 -0.88
N ALA A 279 13.92 -6.15 0.11
CA ALA A 279 12.49 -6.33 -0.14
C ALA A 279 11.89 -5.16 -0.94
N MET A 280 12.26 -3.91 -0.59
CA MET A 280 11.84 -2.72 -1.34
C MET A 280 12.39 -2.72 -2.77
N ARG A 281 13.64 -3.17 -2.96
CA ARG A 281 14.24 -3.29 -4.30
C ARG A 281 13.49 -4.31 -5.17
N GLU A 282 13.13 -5.46 -4.62
CA GLU A 282 12.34 -6.46 -5.36
C GLU A 282 10.93 -5.95 -5.71
N GLN A 283 10.29 -5.22 -4.81
CA GLN A 283 9.02 -4.55 -5.10
C GLN A 283 9.18 -3.49 -6.21
N ALA A 284 10.24 -2.68 -6.14
CA ALA A 284 10.55 -1.68 -7.16
C ALA A 284 10.81 -2.32 -8.54
N LYS A 285 11.49 -3.48 -8.59
CA LYS A 285 11.70 -4.24 -9.84
C LYS A 285 10.40 -4.76 -10.42
N ALA A 286 9.49 -5.29 -9.59
CA ALA A 286 8.18 -5.74 -10.05
C ALA A 286 7.36 -4.57 -10.63
N ALA A 287 7.36 -3.42 -9.96
CA ALA A 287 6.72 -2.21 -10.45
C ALA A 287 7.38 -1.71 -11.75
N ALA A 288 8.70 -1.74 -11.83
CA ALA A 288 9.46 -1.36 -13.02
C ALA A 288 9.14 -2.26 -14.22
N GLU A 289 9.09 -3.58 -14.02
CA GLU A 289 8.72 -4.53 -15.07
C GLU A 289 7.33 -4.22 -15.64
N HIS A 290 6.36 -3.94 -14.77
CA HIS A 290 5.00 -3.58 -15.16
C HIS A 290 4.99 -2.25 -15.94
N GLN A 291 5.69 -1.22 -15.46
CA GLN A 291 5.81 0.08 -16.16
C GLN A 291 6.43 -0.06 -17.53
N ILE A 292 7.54 -0.81 -17.66
CA ILE A 292 8.20 -1.06 -18.94
C ILE A 292 7.24 -1.71 -19.93
N LYS A 293 6.49 -2.74 -19.48
CA LYS A 293 5.50 -3.44 -20.33
C LYS A 293 4.38 -2.51 -20.79
N ILE A 294 3.86 -1.63 -19.90
CA ILE A 294 2.87 -0.63 -20.28
C ILE A 294 3.44 0.30 -21.36
N GLU A 295 4.61 0.87 -21.13
CA GLU A 295 5.24 1.80 -22.06
C GLU A 295 5.46 1.14 -23.43
N MET A 296 5.99 -0.09 -23.48
CA MET A 296 6.22 -0.81 -24.72
C MET A 296 4.91 -1.18 -25.42
N ALA A 297 3.87 -1.59 -24.69
CA ALA A 297 2.58 -1.90 -25.27
C ALA A 297 1.93 -0.66 -25.91
N LEU A 298 2.00 0.49 -25.23
CA LEU A 298 1.48 1.75 -25.75
C LEU A 298 2.29 2.26 -26.96
N ASP A 299 3.61 2.13 -26.92
CA ASP A 299 4.49 2.45 -28.07
C ASP A 299 4.12 1.58 -29.29
N ALA A 300 3.83 0.28 -29.06
CA ALA A 300 3.38 -0.63 -30.13
C ALA A 300 2.01 -0.21 -30.70
N VAL A 301 1.06 0.16 -29.84
CA VAL A 301 -0.26 0.66 -30.28
C VAL A 301 -0.11 1.95 -31.07
N ALA A 302 0.67 2.92 -30.59
CA ALA A 302 0.93 4.17 -31.28
C ALA A 302 1.55 3.96 -32.67
N ALA A 303 2.50 3.02 -32.78
CA ALA A 303 3.12 2.65 -34.04
C ALA A 303 2.13 1.94 -34.99
N ALA A 304 1.31 1.02 -34.48
CA ALA A 304 0.32 0.29 -35.29
C ALA A 304 -0.76 1.23 -35.86
N GLU A 305 -1.16 2.25 -35.12
CA GLU A 305 -2.14 3.27 -35.53
C GLU A 305 -1.50 4.45 -36.28
N ASN A 306 -0.16 4.45 -36.50
CA ASN A 306 0.59 5.53 -37.10
C ASN A 306 0.31 6.89 -36.44
N MET A 307 0.23 6.92 -35.11
CA MET A 307 -0.05 8.13 -34.35
C MET A 307 1.10 9.12 -34.46
N THR A 308 0.77 10.39 -34.56
CA THR A 308 1.74 11.49 -34.61
C THR A 308 1.36 12.59 -33.65
N ILE A 309 2.34 13.35 -33.21
CA ILE A 309 2.15 14.55 -32.39
C ILE A 309 2.48 15.76 -33.25
N THR A 310 1.56 16.71 -33.31
CA THR A 310 1.79 17.98 -34.00
C THR A 310 2.61 18.92 -33.14
N ASP A 311 3.25 19.91 -33.77
CA ASP A 311 3.99 20.93 -33.02
C ASP A 311 3.07 21.76 -32.11
N GLU A 312 1.80 21.93 -32.48
CA GLU A 312 0.79 22.61 -31.66
C GLU A 312 0.49 21.84 -30.37
N GLU A 313 0.36 20.51 -30.46
CA GLU A 313 0.13 19.63 -29.29
C GLU A 313 1.36 19.62 -28.37
N LEU A 314 2.56 19.59 -28.95
CA LEU A 314 3.80 19.67 -28.18
C LEU A 314 3.93 21.00 -27.43
N GLU A 315 3.64 22.12 -28.10
CA GLU A 315 3.66 23.45 -27.45
C GLU A 315 2.57 23.59 -26.38
N ALA A 316 1.40 23.00 -26.59
CA ALA A 316 0.33 22.97 -25.58
C ALA A 316 0.75 22.19 -24.33
N GLU A 317 1.44 21.06 -24.50
CA GLU A 317 1.96 20.26 -23.39
C GLU A 317 3.05 20.99 -22.61
N TYR A 318 3.98 21.67 -23.29
CA TYR A 318 4.98 22.50 -22.60
C TYR A 318 4.35 23.62 -21.77
N LYS A 319 3.26 24.23 -22.25
CA LYS A 319 2.52 25.23 -21.48
C LYS A 319 1.81 24.61 -20.26
N ALA A 320 1.18 23.45 -20.43
CA ALA A 320 0.54 22.75 -19.34
C ALA A 320 1.54 22.34 -18.24
N LEU A 321 2.71 21.84 -18.64
CA LEU A 321 3.79 21.52 -17.71
C LEU A 321 4.31 22.78 -17.00
N ALA A 322 4.48 23.89 -17.72
CA ALA A 322 4.92 25.16 -17.15
C ALA A 322 3.93 25.68 -16.08
N GLU A 323 2.63 25.60 -16.35
CA GLU A 323 1.58 25.96 -15.38
C GLU A 323 1.59 25.00 -14.17
N GLN A 324 1.70 23.69 -14.39
CA GLN A 324 1.70 22.69 -13.34
C GLN A 324 2.87 22.85 -12.36
N TYR A 325 4.05 23.17 -12.87
CA TYR A 325 5.26 23.31 -12.05
C TYR A 325 5.59 24.74 -11.64
N GLY A 326 4.81 25.74 -12.10
CA GLY A 326 5.06 27.14 -11.81
C GLY A 326 6.37 27.65 -12.43
N MET A 327 6.75 27.13 -13.61
CA MET A 327 7.99 27.44 -14.32
C MET A 327 7.69 28.17 -15.62
N ASP A 328 8.72 28.85 -16.19
CA ASP A 328 8.60 29.40 -17.53
C ASP A 328 8.68 28.27 -18.58
N VAL A 329 7.94 28.43 -19.69
CA VAL A 329 7.91 27.47 -20.79
C VAL A 329 9.31 27.15 -21.35
N GLU A 330 10.18 28.16 -21.44
CA GLU A 330 11.55 27.97 -21.92
C GLU A 330 12.42 27.14 -20.95
N GLN A 331 12.16 27.25 -19.65
CA GLN A 331 12.82 26.41 -18.64
C GLN A 331 12.36 24.95 -18.77
N VAL A 332 11.07 24.74 -19.01
CA VAL A 332 10.54 23.38 -19.21
C VAL A 332 11.11 22.76 -20.49
N LYS A 333 11.20 23.54 -21.61
CA LYS A 333 11.81 23.08 -22.85
C LYS A 333 13.29 22.72 -22.70
N ALA A 334 14.00 23.44 -21.85
CA ALA A 334 15.40 23.13 -21.55
C ALA A 334 15.58 21.88 -20.67
N ALA A 335 14.59 21.58 -19.82
CA ALA A 335 14.63 20.44 -18.89
C ALA A 335 14.07 19.16 -19.50
N ALA A 336 13.11 19.24 -20.43
CA ALA A 336 12.43 18.10 -21.05
C ALA A 336 12.66 18.10 -22.57
N ALA A 337 13.37 17.07 -23.05
CA ALA A 337 13.64 16.93 -24.48
C ALA A 337 12.35 16.77 -25.28
N PRO A 338 12.22 17.39 -26.47
CA PRO A 338 11.02 17.28 -27.30
C PRO A 338 10.62 15.83 -27.62
N GLU A 339 11.60 14.95 -27.80
CA GLU A 339 11.37 13.52 -28.09
C GLU A 339 10.68 12.80 -26.93
N ASP A 340 11.09 13.07 -25.69
CA ASP A 340 10.50 12.46 -24.49
C ASP A 340 9.05 12.95 -24.27
N VAL A 341 8.81 14.22 -24.48
CA VAL A 341 7.46 14.80 -24.39
C VAL A 341 6.56 14.23 -25.47
N LYS A 342 7.05 14.10 -26.71
CA LYS A 342 6.31 13.48 -27.80
C LYS A 342 5.99 12.01 -27.50
N ALA A 343 6.95 11.24 -26.98
CA ALA A 343 6.73 9.85 -26.59
C ALA A 343 5.63 9.73 -25.52
N THR A 344 5.67 10.60 -24.51
CA THR A 344 4.65 10.65 -23.46
C THR A 344 3.25 10.98 -24.02
N LEU A 345 3.18 11.95 -24.91
CA LEU A 345 1.92 12.32 -25.60
C LEU A 345 1.38 11.19 -26.49
N LEU A 346 2.25 10.49 -27.23
CA LEU A 346 1.86 9.34 -28.04
C LEU A 346 1.29 8.22 -27.18
N ARG A 347 1.94 7.89 -26.08
CA ARG A 347 1.45 6.88 -25.12
C ARG A 347 0.10 7.28 -24.52
N ARG A 348 -0.10 8.54 -24.19
CA ARG A 348 -1.39 9.07 -23.72
C ARG A 348 -2.49 8.88 -24.74
N LYS A 349 -2.26 9.27 -25.99
CA LYS A 349 -3.19 9.06 -27.11
C LYS A 349 -3.50 7.56 -27.33
N ALA A 350 -2.47 6.73 -27.27
CA ALA A 350 -2.63 5.28 -27.42
C ALA A 350 -3.51 4.69 -26.29
N MET A 351 -3.28 5.11 -25.04
CA MET A 351 -4.09 4.69 -23.90
C MET A 351 -5.55 5.16 -24.03
N GLU A 352 -5.78 6.41 -24.47
CA GLU A 352 -7.13 6.92 -24.73
C GLU A 352 -7.87 6.10 -25.78
N LEU A 353 -7.19 5.73 -26.86
CA LEU A 353 -7.77 4.85 -27.88
C LEU A 353 -8.15 3.47 -27.30
N VAL A 354 -7.22 2.85 -26.57
CA VAL A 354 -7.45 1.53 -25.95
C VAL A 354 -8.63 1.58 -24.99
N LYS A 355 -8.71 2.63 -24.14
CA LYS A 355 -9.82 2.84 -23.22
C LYS A 355 -11.16 3.09 -23.93
N ALA A 356 -11.16 3.86 -25.03
CA ALA A 356 -12.35 4.18 -25.78
C ALA A 356 -12.95 2.94 -26.48
N GLU A 357 -12.11 2.02 -26.93
CA GLU A 357 -12.54 0.77 -27.59
C GLU A 357 -12.77 -0.40 -26.61
N ALA A 358 -12.41 -0.24 -25.33
CA ALA A 358 -12.56 -1.28 -24.33
C ALA A 358 -14.02 -1.57 -23.98
N LYS A 359 -14.31 -2.82 -23.65
CA LYS A 359 -15.64 -3.29 -23.27
C LYS A 359 -15.70 -3.63 -21.80
N ALA A 360 -16.67 -3.03 -21.09
CA ALA A 360 -16.94 -3.37 -19.70
C ALA A 360 -17.73 -4.69 -19.63
N GLU A 361 -17.21 -5.64 -18.85
CA GLU A 361 -17.93 -6.86 -18.46
C GLU A 361 -18.31 -6.80 -16.98
N LYS A 362 -19.48 -7.38 -16.63
CA LYS A 362 -19.87 -7.47 -15.23
C LYS A 362 -18.91 -8.44 -14.48
N PRO A 363 -18.50 -8.11 -13.26
CA PRO A 363 -17.61 -8.96 -12.49
C PRO A 363 -18.22 -10.35 -12.30
N LYS A 364 -17.46 -11.38 -12.63
CA LYS A 364 -17.85 -12.77 -12.35
C LYS A 364 -17.89 -13.00 -10.84
N LYS A 365 -19.05 -13.32 -10.26
CA LYS A 365 -19.33 -13.46 -8.80
C LYS A 365 -18.51 -14.54 -8.05
N THR A 366 -17.33 -14.92 -8.50
CA THR A 366 -16.58 -16.09 -7.95
C THR A 366 -15.45 -15.78 -6.98
N ALA A 367 -15.10 -14.51 -6.71
CA ALA A 367 -13.92 -14.19 -5.90
C ALA A 367 -14.18 -13.70 -4.46
N LYS A 368 -15.40 -13.27 -4.12
CA LYS A 368 -15.68 -12.70 -2.78
C LYS A 368 -15.91 -13.71 -1.64
N LYS A 369 -15.85 -15.04 -1.90
CA LYS A 369 -16.11 -16.09 -0.87
C LYS A 369 -14.85 -16.65 -0.20
N LYS A 370 -13.64 -16.23 -0.60
CA LYS A 370 -12.38 -16.75 -0.01
C LYS A 370 -11.68 -15.79 0.95
N ALA A 371 -11.92 -14.48 0.84
CA ALA A 371 -11.28 -13.50 1.72
C ALA A 371 -12.02 -13.25 3.07
N ALA A 372 -13.31 -13.61 3.15
CA ALA A 372 -14.11 -13.43 4.37
C ALA A 372 -14.17 -14.64 5.31
N LYS A 373 -13.30 -15.66 5.13
CA LYS A 373 -13.30 -16.89 5.92
C LYS A 373 -12.02 -17.15 6.72
N GLU A 374 -11.15 -16.18 6.82
CA GLU A 374 -9.91 -16.26 7.62
C GLU A 374 -9.88 -15.38 8.89
N GLU A 375 -11.02 -14.76 9.27
CA GLU A 375 -11.14 -14.08 10.57
C GLU A 375 -12.40 -14.54 11.32
N GLU A 376 -12.41 -15.80 11.80
CA GLU A 376 -13.18 -16.21 12.96
C GLU A 376 -12.25 -17.03 13.88
N PRO A 377 -12.06 -16.63 15.13
CA PRO A 377 -11.28 -17.43 16.08
C PRO A 377 -12.07 -18.67 16.49
N ALA A 378 -11.44 -19.83 16.37
CA ALA A 378 -11.95 -21.12 16.78
C ALA A 378 -12.22 -21.13 18.28
N THR A 379 -13.48 -21.17 18.68
CA THR A 379 -13.89 -21.58 20.03
C THR A 379 -13.84 -23.09 20.12
N GLU A 380 -12.97 -23.61 20.98
CA GLU A 380 -12.95 -25.01 21.42
C GLU A 380 -14.24 -25.37 22.18
N GLY A 381 -14.94 -26.36 21.67
CA GLY A 381 -16.04 -27.04 22.36
C GLY A 381 -15.66 -28.48 22.64
N GLU A 382 -15.59 -28.82 23.92
CA GLU A 382 -15.41 -30.13 24.51
C GLU A 382 -16.21 -31.22 23.81
N ALA A 383 -15.58 -32.37 23.58
CA ALA A 383 -16.28 -33.65 23.51
C ALA A 383 -15.42 -34.82 24.01
N ALA A 384 -15.94 -35.44 25.03
CA ALA A 384 -15.43 -36.59 25.80
C ALA A 384 -15.25 -37.90 24.99
N PRO A 385 -14.57 -38.89 25.57
CA PRO A 385 -13.93 -40.00 24.85
C PRO A 385 -14.87 -41.20 24.61
N LYS A 386 -14.74 -41.85 23.45
CA LYS A 386 -15.31 -43.18 23.21
C LYS A 386 -14.24 -44.23 22.98
N LYS A 387 -14.45 -45.34 23.74
CA LYS A 387 -13.65 -46.56 23.98
C LYS A 387 -13.28 -47.33 22.72
N ARG A 388 -12.06 -47.85 22.77
CA ARG A 388 -11.50 -49.17 22.35
C ARG A 388 -12.41 -50.15 21.63
N THR A 389 -11.89 -50.70 20.53
CA THR A 389 -11.86 -52.18 20.36
C THR A 389 -10.59 -52.59 19.60
N THR A 390 -9.98 -53.58 20.17
CA THR A 390 -8.76 -54.30 19.81
C THR A 390 -8.99 -55.26 18.64
N ARG A 391 -8.00 -55.43 17.74
CA ARG A 391 -7.68 -56.75 17.18
C ARG A 391 -6.24 -56.85 16.71
N ALA A 392 -5.54 -57.79 17.30
CA ALA A 392 -4.17 -58.21 17.03
C ALA A 392 -4.05 -59.08 15.76
N LYS A 393 -2.87 -59.13 15.14
CA LYS A 393 -2.07 -60.30 14.74
C LYS A 393 -0.82 -59.81 14.00
N LYS A 394 0.34 -60.00 14.61
CA LYS A 394 1.29 -61.13 14.53
C LYS A 394 2.13 -61.12 13.25
N GLY A 395 3.45 -61.01 13.44
CA GLY A 395 4.47 -61.45 12.51
C GLY A 395 5.82 -60.71 12.68
N THR A 396 6.67 -61.25 13.57
CA THR A 396 8.13 -61.09 13.67
C THR A 396 8.83 -62.16 12.82
N PRO A 397 10.17 -62.21 12.67
CA PRO A 397 11.29 -61.26 12.72
C PRO A 397 12.30 -61.48 11.56
N ASP A 398 13.33 -60.73 11.38
CA ASP A 398 14.72 -61.17 11.45
C ASP A 398 15.72 -60.15 10.84
N LYS A 399 16.69 -59.82 11.67
CA LYS A 399 18.16 -59.81 11.61
C LYS A 399 18.92 -58.92 10.62
N THR A 400 19.82 -58.20 11.29
CA THR A 400 21.30 -58.04 11.08
C THR A 400 21.68 -57.30 9.80
N GLU A 401 22.63 -56.35 9.77
CA GLU A 401 23.92 -56.13 10.46
C GLU A 401 24.40 -54.71 10.10
N GLU A 402 25.02 -54.02 11.05
CA GLU A 402 26.10 -53.05 10.87
C GLU A 402 27.39 -53.76 10.39
N PRO A 403 28.55 -53.14 10.11
CA PRO A 403 28.93 -51.74 10.03
C PRO A 403 29.86 -51.41 8.82
N THR A 404 30.08 -50.17 8.53
CA THR A 404 31.39 -49.43 8.52
C THR A 404 31.16 -48.00 8.17
#